data_dc6184297186546978b1c080a08e0091
#
_entry.id   dc6184297186546978b1c080a08e0091
#
_cell.length_a   1.000
_cell.length_b   1.000
_cell.length_c   1.000
_cell.angle_alpha   90.00
_cell.angle_beta   90.00
_cell.angle_gamma   90.00
#
_symmetry.space_group_name_H-M   'P 1'
#
loop_
_entity.id
_entity.type
_entity.pdbx_description
1 polymer ?
#
loop_
_entity_poly.entity_id
_entity_poly.type
_entity_poly.pdbx_seq_one_letter_code
_entity_poly.pdbx_strand_id
1 'polypeptide(L)'
;LNKSFSILFFILFFFSLNLKSQQKPVKIAFLADVHFQDLYGGFSDSNFKGIENSKTRKKTILRTMDSQLHSTRIFNENYFAFLAALDDIAKKNIKIVALPGDYTDDGQAYNLRGLKKILDEYQKKYQMRFFITTGNHDPVGPFLKQGGKSDFMDENGGELSIISDQNLIKKGEKAVVTKDIAMSGYLEILNSMKNFGFGASEKDIFWQTPFSKDSYEQFNFKNALKDSEYSNRVYEVSSGFSVPDLSYVVEPTDGIWLMAIDGNTYIPKNIAGNPNDENNFHGASIGYNNVLSNKKHLFSWVEKMLNEAKRLNKTLIAFTHYPILDFNDNANSEITQLLENDKWQMDRVPNDEVAEQFAKAGLKLHFAGHMHINDTGIKKFENGKMLINIQVPSLAAYIPGYKILTVKSEDEFEVETVCIKNVPRFNELFPLYEKEFENLKAKNSKEIWNKKILRTKNYHDFTLFHLKELVRLRFVPSDWPKDFIEKASKLSGKDLLELSSGNQKLSNKSKKKFAKWSFEDALLNLYQFQSADELAKNDISKKRLEQYEVLIKNFDSLETKDEFLNQLKTFFTILGKLSSGDASDHFKIDFKKGEIVKLK
;
A
#
# COMPACT_ATOMS: atom_id res chain seq x y z
N LEU A 1 -12.73 9.48 -92.92
CA LEU A 1 -12.89 10.23 -91.64
C LEU A 1 -12.77 9.25 -90.48
N ASN A 2 -11.57 9.14 -89.93
CA ASN A 2 -11.27 8.31 -88.72
C ASN A 2 -11.39 9.18 -87.45
N LYS A 3 -12.25 8.78 -86.53
CA LYS A 3 -12.24 9.33 -85.17
C LYS A 3 -11.59 8.32 -84.26
N SER A 4 -10.39 8.65 -83.80
CA SER A 4 -9.69 7.92 -82.76
C SER A 4 -10.29 8.32 -81.39
N PHE A 5 -10.77 7.33 -80.66
CA PHE A 5 -11.18 7.48 -79.23
C PHE A 5 -10.00 7.17 -78.37
N SER A 6 -9.44 8.17 -77.65
CA SER A 6 -8.44 7.97 -76.60
C SER A 6 -9.16 7.71 -75.28
N ILE A 7 -9.00 6.49 -74.75
CA ILE A 7 -9.45 6.12 -73.38
C ILE A 7 -8.36 6.50 -72.43
N LEU A 8 -8.61 7.49 -71.56
CA LEU A 8 -7.75 7.91 -70.49
C LEU A 8 -8.06 7.02 -69.25
N PHE A 9 -7.15 6.12 -68.91
CA PHE A 9 -7.26 5.29 -67.71
C PHE A 9 -6.78 6.11 -66.50
N PHE A 10 -7.71 6.54 -65.64
CA PHE A 10 -7.42 7.15 -64.34
C PHE A 10 -7.16 6.02 -63.35
N ILE A 11 -5.89 5.76 -63.00
CA ILE A 11 -5.50 4.90 -61.90
C ILE A 11 -5.64 5.71 -60.62
N LEU A 12 -6.74 5.52 -59.88
CA LEU A 12 -6.90 6.00 -58.51
C LEU A 12 -6.09 5.12 -57.57
N PHE A 13 -4.89 5.62 -57.20
CA PHE A 13 -4.13 5.07 -56.10
C PHE A 13 -4.86 5.42 -54.79
N PHE A 14 -5.62 4.47 -54.25
CA PHE A 14 -6.09 4.54 -52.88
C PHE A 14 -4.90 4.38 -51.94
N PHE A 15 -4.29 5.48 -51.54
CA PHE A 15 -3.51 5.52 -50.32
C PHE A 15 -4.49 5.33 -49.16
N SER A 16 -4.64 4.09 -48.68
CA SER A 16 -5.21 3.81 -47.36
C SER A 16 -4.23 4.37 -46.31
N LEU A 17 -4.40 5.65 -46.00
CA LEU A 17 -3.88 6.21 -44.77
C LEU A 17 -4.53 5.41 -43.63
N ASN A 18 -3.80 4.44 -43.09
CA ASN A 18 -4.10 3.89 -41.80
C ASN A 18 -3.98 5.03 -40.77
N LEU A 19 -5.00 5.87 -40.67
CA LEU A 19 -5.26 6.70 -39.52
C LEU A 19 -5.51 5.71 -38.37
N LYS A 20 -4.42 5.28 -37.67
CA LYS A 20 -4.56 4.72 -36.34
C LYS A 20 -5.36 5.78 -35.58
N SER A 21 -6.66 5.54 -35.38
CA SER A 21 -7.47 6.30 -34.44
C SER A 21 -6.64 6.35 -33.15
N GLN A 22 -6.28 7.56 -32.74
CA GLN A 22 -5.54 7.74 -31.50
C GLN A 22 -6.49 7.32 -30.39
N GLN A 23 -6.41 6.05 -29.97
CA GLN A 23 -7.22 5.55 -28.87
C GLN A 23 -6.99 6.48 -27.68
N LYS A 24 -8.08 6.93 -27.06
CA LYS A 24 -7.97 7.76 -25.86
C LYS A 24 -7.12 7.02 -24.83
N PRO A 25 -6.16 7.68 -24.18
CA PRO A 25 -5.32 7.05 -23.17
C PRO A 25 -6.18 6.36 -22.12
N VAL A 26 -5.86 5.11 -21.79
CA VAL A 26 -6.54 4.36 -20.73
C VAL A 26 -5.98 4.81 -19.39
N LYS A 27 -6.87 5.13 -18.45
CA LYS A 27 -6.50 5.47 -17.07
C LYS A 27 -6.89 4.36 -16.11
N ILE A 28 -5.97 4.03 -15.20
CA ILE A 28 -6.15 3.03 -14.16
C ILE A 28 -5.85 3.71 -12.83
N ALA A 29 -6.74 3.59 -11.85
CA ALA A 29 -6.48 4.03 -10.48
C ALA A 29 -5.99 2.85 -9.63
N PHE A 30 -5.00 3.08 -8.77
CA PHE A 30 -4.49 2.12 -7.80
C PHE A 30 -4.74 2.63 -6.40
N LEU A 31 -5.51 1.87 -5.60
CA LEU A 31 -5.78 2.12 -4.18
C LEU A 31 -5.26 0.94 -3.37
N ALA A 32 -4.11 1.09 -2.72
CA ALA A 32 -3.54 0.04 -1.87
C ALA A 32 -3.89 0.25 -0.40
N ASP A 33 -3.80 -0.82 0.37
CA ASP A 33 -3.85 -0.78 1.83
C ASP A 33 -5.04 0.04 2.34
N VAL A 34 -6.22 -0.27 1.80
CA VAL A 34 -7.46 0.41 2.18
C VAL A 34 -7.83 0.09 3.62
N HIS A 35 -7.51 -1.12 4.12
CA HIS A 35 -7.82 -1.57 5.48
C HIS A 35 -9.24 -1.19 5.92
N PHE A 36 -10.19 -1.45 5.05
CA PHE A 36 -11.58 -1.04 5.26
C PHE A 36 -12.16 -1.69 6.50
N GLN A 37 -12.72 -0.86 7.40
CA GLN A 37 -13.55 -1.27 8.52
C GLN A 37 -14.97 -0.74 8.31
N ASP A 38 -15.97 -1.63 8.36
CA ASP A 38 -17.36 -1.22 8.19
C ASP A 38 -17.92 -0.62 9.49
N LEU A 39 -17.85 0.71 9.59
CA LEU A 39 -18.33 1.46 10.76
C LEU A 39 -19.84 1.29 11.02
N TYR A 40 -20.62 1.04 9.97
CA TYR A 40 -22.08 1.03 10.01
C TYR A 40 -22.69 -0.33 9.67
N GLY A 41 -21.84 -1.33 9.52
CA GLY A 41 -22.23 -2.71 9.32
C GLY A 41 -22.85 -3.33 10.57
N GLY A 42 -23.21 -4.58 10.47
CA GLY A 42 -23.73 -5.37 11.56
C GLY A 42 -23.24 -6.81 11.48
N PHE A 43 -23.16 -7.45 12.63
CA PHE A 43 -22.84 -8.86 12.70
C PHE A 43 -24.09 -9.71 12.36
N SER A 44 -23.87 -10.80 11.63
CA SER A 44 -24.96 -11.68 11.17
C SER A 44 -25.56 -12.54 12.30
N ASP A 45 -24.76 -12.84 13.32
CA ASP A 45 -25.07 -13.75 14.41
C ASP A 45 -25.00 -13.09 15.81
N SER A 46 -24.96 -11.75 15.89
CA SER A 46 -24.94 -11.00 17.13
C SER A 46 -25.89 -9.79 17.10
N ASN A 47 -26.50 -9.50 18.25
CA ASN A 47 -27.33 -8.32 18.43
C ASN A 47 -26.55 -7.03 18.70
N PHE A 48 -25.25 -7.08 18.81
CA PHE A 48 -24.41 -5.90 18.98
C PHE A 48 -24.45 -5.05 17.70
N LYS A 49 -24.90 -3.80 17.83
CA LYS A 49 -25.03 -2.84 16.71
C LYS A 49 -24.01 -1.70 16.79
N GLY A 50 -23.01 -1.81 17.67
CA GLY A 50 -22.13 -0.69 17.96
C GLY A 50 -22.72 0.32 18.93
N ILE A 51 -21.99 1.41 19.16
CA ILE A 51 -22.35 2.48 20.09
C ILE A 51 -23.02 3.64 19.36
N GLU A 52 -23.89 4.38 20.05
CA GLU A 52 -24.60 5.51 19.45
C GLU A 52 -23.72 6.76 19.42
N ASN A 53 -23.55 7.32 18.23
CA ASN A 53 -22.93 8.62 18.04
C ASN A 53 -23.94 9.72 18.39
N SER A 54 -23.64 10.53 19.42
CA SER A 54 -24.54 11.58 19.92
C SER A 54 -24.90 12.64 18.86
N LYS A 55 -24.00 12.89 17.90
CA LYS A 55 -24.17 13.90 16.85
C LYS A 55 -25.04 13.39 15.69
N THR A 56 -24.83 12.15 15.26
CA THR A 56 -25.48 11.60 14.06
C THR A 56 -26.62 10.65 14.37
N ARG A 57 -26.74 10.21 15.62
CA ARG A 57 -27.69 9.18 16.11
C ARG A 57 -27.50 7.81 15.46
N LYS A 58 -26.42 7.62 14.70
CA LYS A 58 -26.08 6.32 14.09
C LYS A 58 -25.40 5.42 15.10
N LYS A 59 -25.71 4.15 15.04
CA LYS A 59 -24.94 3.09 15.71
C LYS A 59 -23.67 2.85 14.92
N THR A 60 -22.54 2.77 15.60
CA THR A 60 -21.20 2.74 14.99
C THR A 60 -20.32 1.69 15.68
N ILE A 61 -19.74 0.81 14.91
CA ILE A 61 -18.74 -0.18 15.36
C ILE A 61 -17.37 0.43 15.06
N LEU A 62 -16.64 0.86 16.10
CA LEU A 62 -15.34 1.51 15.92
C LEU A 62 -14.34 1.02 16.96
N ARG A 63 -13.06 1.15 16.62
CA ARG A 63 -11.93 0.87 17.50
C ARG A 63 -11.56 2.11 18.31
N THR A 64 -10.86 1.96 19.43
CA THR A 64 -10.43 3.07 20.28
C THR A 64 -9.41 3.96 19.57
N MET A 65 -9.36 5.24 19.93
CA MET A 65 -8.32 6.16 19.45
C MET A 65 -6.95 5.72 19.95
N ASP A 66 -6.86 5.23 21.17
CA ASP A 66 -5.61 4.73 21.73
C ASP A 66 -5.00 3.62 20.86
N SER A 67 -5.77 2.61 20.51
CA SER A 67 -5.34 1.53 19.62
C SER A 67 -4.94 2.06 18.24
N GLN A 68 -5.70 3.01 17.69
CA GLN A 68 -5.41 3.62 16.40
C GLN A 68 -4.06 4.36 16.39
N LEU A 69 -3.72 5.09 17.46
CA LEU A 69 -2.46 5.83 17.58
C LEU A 69 -1.22 4.92 17.77
N HIS A 70 -1.42 3.67 18.16
CA HIS A 70 -0.36 2.65 18.25
C HIS A 70 -0.26 1.78 16.97
N SER A 71 -1.14 1.99 16.00
CA SER A 71 -1.18 1.23 14.75
C SER A 71 -0.56 2.02 13.58
N THR A 72 0.05 1.31 12.64
CA THR A 72 0.54 1.91 11.37
C THR A 72 -0.59 2.37 10.45
N ARG A 73 -1.85 2.15 10.84
CA ARG A 73 -3.02 2.49 10.04
C ARG A 73 -4.14 3.10 10.88
N ILE A 74 -4.85 4.03 10.30
CA ILE A 74 -6.07 4.64 10.81
C ILE A 74 -7.24 3.71 10.50
N PHE A 75 -7.89 3.17 11.52
CA PHE A 75 -8.95 2.18 11.33
C PHE A 75 -10.28 2.80 10.91
N ASN A 76 -10.70 3.85 11.60
CA ASN A 76 -12.08 4.31 11.59
C ASN A 76 -12.33 5.40 10.54
N GLU A 77 -11.55 6.47 10.53
CA GLU A 77 -11.70 7.59 9.59
C GLU A 77 -11.40 7.20 8.16
N ASN A 78 -10.62 6.13 7.96
CA ASN A 78 -10.31 5.58 6.66
C ASN A 78 -11.57 5.15 5.88
N TYR A 79 -12.65 4.75 6.54
CA TYR A 79 -13.96 4.53 5.93
C TYR A 79 -14.39 5.73 5.07
N PHE A 80 -14.26 6.94 5.61
CA PHE A 80 -14.63 8.17 4.90
C PHE A 80 -13.61 8.54 3.81
N ALA A 81 -12.33 8.29 4.06
CA ALA A 81 -11.27 8.54 3.08
C ALA A 81 -11.43 7.65 1.86
N PHE A 82 -11.79 6.38 2.03
CA PHE A 82 -12.06 5.46 0.95
C PHE A 82 -13.24 5.91 0.06
N LEU A 83 -14.35 6.35 0.68
CA LEU A 83 -15.47 6.90 -0.07
C LEU A 83 -15.07 8.18 -0.84
N ALA A 84 -14.29 9.07 -0.22
CA ALA A 84 -13.82 10.29 -0.87
C ALA A 84 -12.89 9.98 -2.06
N ALA A 85 -12.02 8.98 -1.96
CA ALA A 85 -11.16 8.53 -3.05
C ALA A 85 -11.98 7.95 -4.21
N LEU A 86 -12.95 7.08 -3.93
CA LEU A 86 -13.83 6.52 -4.95
C LEU A 86 -14.67 7.60 -5.66
N ASP A 87 -15.18 8.59 -4.91
CA ASP A 87 -15.90 9.73 -5.49
C ASP A 87 -15.00 10.58 -6.40
N ASP A 88 -13.74 10.79 -6.03
CA ASP A 88 -12.79 11.53 -6.85
C ASP A 88 -12.42 10.76 -8.14
N ILE A 89 -12.17 9.46 -8.04
CA ILE A 89 -11.95 8.57 -9.19
C ILE A 89 -13.15 8.59 -10.15
N ALA A 90 -14.38 8.53 -9.59
CA ALA A 90 -15.60 8.61 -10.37
C ALA A 90 -15.76 9.95 -11.10
N LYS A 91 -15.45 11.08 -10.42
CA LYS A 91 -15.44 12.44 -11.03
C LYS A 91 -14.42 12.55 -12.15
N LYS A 92 -13.27 11.89 -12.04
CA LYS A 92 -12.24 11.82 -13.09
C LYS A 92 -12.61 10.86 -14.22
N ASN A 93 -13.78 10.20 -14.15
CA ASN A 93 -14.30 9.23 -15.11
C ASN A 93 -13.35 8.04 -15.36
N ILE A 94 -12.59 7.64 -14.34
CA ILE A 94 -11.72 6.46 -14.39
C ILE A 94 -12.58 5.22 -14.15
N LYS A 95 -12.49 4.24 -15.04
CA LYS A 95 -13.35 3.04 -15.03
C LYS A 95 -12.66 1.80 -14.51
N ILE A 96 -11.35 1.77 -14.49
CA ILE A 96 -10.54 0.62 -14.04
C ILE A 96 -9.84 1.03 -12.76
N VAL A 97 -10.07 0.24 -11.70
CA VAL A 97 -9.51 0.47 -10.38
C VAL A 97 -8.88 -0.83 -9.88
N ALA A 98 -7.60 -0.78 -9.56
CA ALA A 98 -6.87 -1.90 -8.95
C ALA A 98 -6.66 -1.65 -7.45
N LEU A 99 -6.83 -2.70 -6.64
CA LEU A 99 -6.55 -2.67 -5.21
C LEU A 99 -5.40 -3.67 -4.90
N PRO A 100 -4.18 -3.17 -4.74
CA PRO A 100 -3.00 -3.98 -4.43
C PRO A 100 -2.99 -4.54 -2.99
N GLY A 101 -3.95 -5.39 -2.62
CA GLY A 101 -4.01 -6.06 -1.32
C GLY A 101 -4.44 -5.19 -0.13
N ASP A 102 -4.58 -5.83 1.01
CA ASP A 102 -4.97 -5.25 2.30
C ASP A 102 -6.17 -4.30 2.20
N TYR A 103 -7.21 -4.79 1.53
CA TYR A 103 -8.43 -4.01 1.30
C TYR A 103 -9.38 -4.01 2.50
N THR A 104 -9.26 -4.97 3.46
CA THR A 104 -9.94 -4.93 4.78
C THR A 104 -8.96 -5.10 5.94
N ASP A 105 -9.43 -4.94 7.19
CA ASP A 105 -8.63 -5.22 8.37
C ASP A 105 -8.82 -6.69 8.79
N ASP A 106 -7.92 -7.58 8.36
CA ASP A 106 -7.86 -9.02 8.62
C ASP A 106 -8.98 -9.88 7.99
N GLY A 107 -9.57 -9.46 6.86
CA GLY A 107 -10.52 -10.28 6.10
C GLY A 107 -11.80 -10.65 6.84
N GLN A 108 -12.20 -9.92 7.89
CA GLN A 108 -13.39 -10.26 8.65
C GLN A 108 -14.64 -10.19 7.78
N ALA A 109 -15.54 -11.16 7.94
CA ALA A 109 -16.72 -11.30 7.10
C ALA A 109 -17.63 -10.06 7.08
N TYR A 110 -17.76 -9.32 8.21
CA TYR A 110 -18.56 -8.10 8.24
C TYR A 110 -17.92 -6.96 7.43
N ASN A 111 -16.58 -6.85 7.46
CA ASN A 111 -15.83 -5.88 6.66
C ASN A 111 -15.90 -6.21 5.16
N LEU A 112 -15.73 -7.48 4.79
CA LEU A 112 -15.85 -7.93 3.41
C LEU A 112 -17.25 -7.65 2.84
N ARG A 113 -18.33 -7.85 3.63
CA ARG A 113 -19.68 -7.51 3.20
C ARG A 113 -19.87 -6.01 2.97
N GLY A 114 -19.35 -5.18 3.88
CA GLY A 114 -19.41 -3.72 3.75
C GLY A 114 -18.63 -3.22 2.54
N LEU A 115 -17.40 -3.68 2.37
CA LEU A 115 -16.57 -3.36 1.20
C LEU A 115 -17.24 -3.78 -0.10
N LYS A 116 -17.68 -5.04 -0.19
CA LYS A 116 -18.38 -5.56 -1.37
C LYS A 116 -19.56 -4.70 -1.75
N LYS A 117 -20.39 -4.31 -0.78
CA LYS A 117 -21.54 -3.44 -1.00
C LYS A 117 -21.14 -2.11 -1.63
N ILE A 118 -20.09 -1.47 -1.11
CA ILE A 118 -19.58 -0.20 -1.65
C ILE A 118 -19.08 -0.40 -3.09
N LEU A 119 -18.25 -1.41 -3.33
CA LEU A 119 -17.72 -1.68 -4.68
C LEU A 119 -18.84 -1.97 -5.68
N ASP A 120 -19.83 -2.79 -5.32
CA ASP A 120 -21.00 -3.08 -6.15
C ASP A 120 -21.83 -1.81 -6.47
N GLU A 121 -21.99 -0.90 -5.51
CA GLU A 121 -22.67 0.39 -5.70
C GLU A 121 -21.93 1.27 -6.72
N TYR A 122 -20.59 1.37 -6.62
CA TYR A 122 -19.77 2.15 -7.56
C TYR A 122 -19.71 1.49 -8.96
N GLN A 123 -19.65 0.16 -9.04
CA GLN A 123 -19.78 -0.57 -10.30
C GLN A 123 -21.11 -0.24 -11.00
N LYS A 124 -22.21 -0.31 -10.25
CA LYS A 124 -23.54 -0.05 -10.81
C LYS A 124 -23.73 1.41 -11.21
N LYS A 125 -23.34 2.35 -10.36
CA LYS A 125 -23.59 3.78 -10.54
C LYS A 125 -22.68 4.43 -11.58
N TYR A 126 -21.41 4.05 -11.58
CA TYR A 126 -20.37 4.72 -12.37
C TYR A 126 -19.74 3.82 -13.42
N GLN A 127 -20.18 2.56 -13.55
CA GLN A 127 -19.60 1.57 -14.45
C GLN A 127 -18.10 1.34 -14.20
N MET A 128 -17.67 1.48 -12.95
CA MET A 128 -16.31 1.17 -12.54
C MET A 128 -16.12 -0.35 -12.48
N ARG A 129 -14.91 -0.81 -12.72
CA ARG A 129 -14.52 -2.22 -12.58
C ARG A 129 -13.35 -2.28 -11.60
N PHE A 130 -13.48 -3.14 -10.61
CA PHE A 130 -12.47 -3.32 -9.58
C PHE A 130 -11.71 -4.63 -9.79
N PHE A 131 -10.38 -4.58 -9.61
CA PHE A 131 -9.49 -5.70 -9.73
C PHE A 131 -8.61 -5.74 -8.47
N ILE A 132 -8.76 -6.77 -7.66
CA ILE A 132 -8.08 -6.88 -6.37
C ILE A 132 -7.02 -7.98 -6.42
N THR A 133 -5.99 -7.89 -5.58
CA THR A 133 -5.09 -9.01 -5.27
C THR A 133 -5.08 -9.26 -3.77
N THR A 134 -4.51 -10.37 -3.34
CA THR A 134 -4.34 -10.69 -1.92
C THR A 134 -3.27 -9.82 -1.27
N GLY A 135 -3.42 -9.55 0.04
CA GLY A 135 -2.39 -8.98 0.90
C GLY A 135 -2.22 -9.84 2.16
N ASN A 136 -1.38 -9.44 3.11
CA ASN A 136 -1.17 -10.22 4.33
C ASN A 136 -2.30 -10.06 5.37
N HIS A 137 -3.23 -9.14 5.16
CA HIS A 137 -4.47 -9.01 5.91
C HIS A 137 -5.68 -9.61 5.19
N ASP A 138 -5.60 -9.87 3.89
CA ASP A 138 -6.67 -10.45 3.08
C ASP A 138 -6.12 -11.51 2.09
N PRO A 139 -5.89 -12.75 2.53
CA PRO A 139 -6.15 -13.40 3.83
C PRO A 139 -4.98 -13.28 4.82
N VAL A 140 -5.27 -13.48 6.13
CA VAL A 140 -4.24 -13.52 7.19
C VAL A 140 -3.45 -14.85 7.20
N GLY A 141 -4.05 -15.90 6.71
CA GLY A 141 -3.51 -17.26 6.62
C GLY A 141 -4.18 -18.05 5.52
N PRO A 142 -3.71 -19.27 5.21
CA PRO A 142 -4.30 -20.07 4.13
C PRO A 142 -5.73 -20.51 4.46
N PHE A 143 -6.09 -20.65 5.73
CA PHE A 143 -7.38 -21.11 6.22
C PHE A 143 -8.01 -20.12 7.18
N LEU A 144 -9.35 -20.18 7.33
CA LEU A 144 -10.08 -19.40 8.31
C LEU A 144 -9.54 -19.66 9.71
N LYS A 145 -9.25 -18.58 10.44
CA LYS A 145 -8.70 -18.61 11.79
C LYS A 145 -9.61 -17.90 12.78
N GLN A 146 -9.87 -18.57 13.93
CA GLN A 146 -10.56 -17.94 15.03
C GLN A 146 -9.69 -16.82 15.63
N GLY A 147 -10.32 -15.71 16.01
CA GLY A 147 -9.62 -14.55 16.53
C GLY A 147 -10.57 -13.44 16.93
N GLY A 148 -10.07 -12.24 16.93
CA GLY A 148 -10.83 -11.03 17.26
C GLY A 148 -9.92 -9.88 17.63
N LYS A 149 -10.54 -8.81 18.10
CA LYS A 149 -9.86 -7.59 18.56
C LYS A 149 -10.41 -7.20 19.93
N SER A 150 -9.53 -6.77 20.83
CA SER A 150 -9.90 -6.38 22.20
C SER A 150 -10.14 -4.87 22.37
N ASP A 151 -10.01 -4.11 21.32
CA ASP A 151 -9.89 -2.65 21.33
C ASP A 151 -11.04 -1.92 20.61
N PHE A 152 -12.19 -2.59 20.46
CA PHE A 152 -13.42 -1.89 20.10
C PHE A 152 -13.90 -1.01 21.25
N MET A 153 -14.63 0.05 20.95
CA MET A 153 -15.14 0.97 21.95
C MET A 153 -16.50 0.50 22.49
N ASP A 154 -16.67 0.52 23.82
CA ASP A 154 -17.95 0.32 24.48
C ASP A 154 -18.75 1.64 24.64
N GLU A 155 -19.98 1.55 25.15
CA GLU A 155 -20.87 2.71 25.32
C GLU A 155 -20.33 3.78 26.29
N ASN A 156 -19.40 3.41 27.18
CA ASN A 156 -18.78 4.29 28.17
C ASN A 156 -17.41 4.85 27.72
N GLY A 157 -16.99 4.52 26.49
CA GLY A 157 -15.67 4.89 25.98
C GLY A 157 -14.54 4.01 26.51
N GLY A 158 -14.85 2.83 27.02
CA GLY A 158 -13.89 1.80 27.39
C GLY A 158 -13.66 0.81 26.25
N GLU A 159 -12.73 -0.11 26.47
CA GLU A 159 -12.46 -1.19 25.52
C GLU A 159 -13.51 -2.31 25.64
N LEU A 160 -13.85 -2.90 24.50
CA LEU A 160 -14.74 -4.03 24.33
C LEU A 160 -14.11 -5.06 23.40
N SER A 161 -13.92 -6.27 23.88
CA SER A 161 -13.47 -7.36 23.02
C SER A 161 -14.61 -7.84 22.11
N ILE A 162 -14.32 -7.97 20.81
CA ILE A 162 -15.17 -8.65 19.84
C ILE A 162 -14.38 -9.81 19.29
N ILE A 163 -14.86 -11.04 19.54
CA ILE A 163 -14.13 -12.29 19.28
C ILE A 163 -15.02 -13.32 18.59
N SER A 164 -14.40 -14.25 17.88
CA SER A 164 -15.14 -15.22 17.06
C SER A 164 -15.52 -16.50 17.79
N ASP A 165 -14.88 -16.81 18.92
CA ASP A 165 -15.13 -18.02 19.69
C ASP A 165 -15.13 -17.72 21.20
N GLN A 166 -16.10 -18.26 21.93
CA GLN A 166 -16.20 -18.12 23.40
C GLN A 166 -14.93 -18.58 24.15
N ASN A 167 -14.22 -19.56 23.61
CA ASN A 167 -12.99 -20.07 24.20
C ASN A 167 -11.84 -19.06 24.20
N LEU A 168 -11.96 -17.97 23.43
CA LEU A 168 -10.99 -16.89 23.41
C LEU A 168 -11.20 -15.84 24.50
N ILE A 169 -12.32 -15.90 25.25
CA ILE A 169 -12.63 -14.96 26.34
C ILE A 169 -11.65 -15.18 27.50
N LYS A 170 -10.90 -14.13 27.85
CA LYS A 170 -10.07 -14.15 29.05
C LYS A 170 -10.95 -14.03 30.30
N LYS A 171 -10.49 -14.62 31.40
CA LYS A 171 -11.22 -14.60 32.68
C LYS A 171 -11.54 -13.16 33.12
N GLY A 172 -12.82 -12.84 33.28
CA GLY A 172 -13.30 -11.52 33.71
C GLY A 172 -13.41 -10.48 32.57
N GLU A 173 -13.14 -10.87 31.34
CA GLU A 173 -13.26 -10.00 30.17
C GLU A 173 -14.71 -9.92 29.69
N LYS A 174 -15.16 -8.71 29.37
CA LYS A 174 -16.46 -8.48 28.69
C LYS A 174 -16.24 -8.56 27.19
N ALA A 175 -16.92 -9.50 26.54
CA ALA A 175 -16.78 -9.70 25.10
C ALA A 175 -18.11 -9.85 24.38
N VAL A 176 -18.14 -9.44 23.13
CA VAL A 176 -19.16 -9.80 22.14
C VAL A 176 -18.61 -10.96 21.32
N VAL A 177 -19.38 -12.05 21.22
CA VAL A 177 -19.01 -13.22 20.42
C VAL A 177 -19.76 -13.18 19.09
N THR A 178 -19.04 -13.26 17.99
CA THR A 178 -19.58 -13.31 16.64
C THR A 178 -18.59 -13.96 15.68
N LYS A 179 -19.04 -14.89 14.85
CA LYS A 179 -18.23 -15.54 13.82
C LYS A 179 -17.73 -14.55 12.75
N ASP A 180 -18.44 -13.45 12.59
CA ASP A 180 -18.14 -12.42 11.59
C ASP A 180 -16.82 -11.68 11.81
N ILE A 181 -16.19 -11.82 12.99
CA ILE A 181 -14.88 -11.24 13.31
C ILE A 181 -13.71 -12.23 13.12
N ALA A 182 -13.99 -13.49 12.77
CA ALA A 182 -12.95 -14.45 12.43
C ALA A 182 -12.12 -13.94 11.23
N MET A 183 -10.84 -14.27 11.21
CA MET A 183 -9.92 -13.91 10.14
C MET A 183 -10.09 -14.89 8.98
N SER A 184 -10.44 -14.39 7.80
CA SER A 184 -10.68 -15.22 6.60
C SER A 184 -9.42 -15.86 6.09
N GLY A 185 -9.57 -17.09 5.59
CA GLY A 185 -8.63 -17.75 4.71
C GLY A 185 -8.94 -17.49 3.24
N TYR A 186 -8.23 -18.16 2.36
CA TYR A 186 -8.40 -18.00 0.90
C TYR A 186 -9.81 -18.36 0.41
N LEU A 187 -10.44 -19.37 1.00
CA LEU A 187 -11.78 -19.79 0.57
C LEU A 187 -12.84 -18.71 0.81
N GLU A 188 -12.81 -18.11 1.98
CA GLU A 188 -13.74 -17.03 2.37
C GLU A 188 -13.50 -15.77 1.53
N ILE A 189 -12.23 -15.41 1.29
CA ILE A 189 -11.84 -14.30 0.43
C ILE A 189 -12.34 -14.53 -1.00
N LEU A 190 -12.04 -15.68 -1.58
CA LEU A 190 -12.47 -16.01 -2.95
C LEU A 190 -14.00 -15.95 -3.06
N ASN A 191 -14.73 -16.55 -2.12
CA ASN A 191 -16.19 -16.56 -2.16
C ASN A 191 -16.80 -15.17 -2.01
N SER A 192 -16.24 -14.34 -1.16
CA SER A 192 -16.76 -12.99 -0.89
C SER A 192 -16.44 -12.01 -2.00
N MET A 193 -15.24 -12.10 -2.60
CA MET A 193 -14.67 -11.08 -3.47
C MET A 193 -14.48 -11.55 -4.92
N LYS A 194 -15.03 -12.70 -5.29
CA LYS A 194 -14.89 -13.35 -6.61
C LYS A 194 -15.12 -12.38 -7.79
N ASN A 195 -16.11 -11.49 -7.67
CA ASN A 195 -16.53 -10.58 -8.75
C ASN A 195 -15.57 -9.40 -8.99
N PHE A 196 -14.49 -9.28 -8.21
CA PHE A 196 -13.52 -8.19 -8.31
C PHE A 196 -12.16 -8.67 -8.83
N GLY A 197 -12.18 -9.57 -9.82
CA GLY A 197 -11.00 -10.05 -10.54
C GLY A 197 -10.60 -11.47 -10.20
N PHE A 198 -10.85 -11.98 -8.99
CA PHE A 198 -10.53 -13.37 -8.64
C PHE A 198 -11.31 -14.41 -9.44
N GLY A 199 -12.44 -14.06 -10.02
CA GLY A 199 -13.19 -14.85 -10.97
C GLY A 199 -13.37 -14.12 -12.29
N ALA A 200 -13.47 -14.89 -13.39
CA ALA A 200 -13.78 -14.33 -14.70
C ALA A 200 -15.16 -13.68 -14.74
N SER A 201 -15.31 -12.64 -15.55
CA SER A 201 -16.55 -11.94 -15.83
C SER A 201 -16.90 -12.06 -17.32
N GLU A 202 -18.18 -12.09 -17.68
CA GLU A 202 -18.63 -12.03 -19.09
C GLU A 202 -18.16 -10.75 -19.82
N LYS A 203 -17.74 -9.73 -19.05
CA LYS A 203 -17.21 -8.47 -19.58
C LYS A 203 -15.71 -8.54 -19.86
N ASP A 204 -15.03 -9.63 -19.50
CA ASP A 204 -13.60 -9.80 -19.74
C ASP A 204 -13.39 -10.29 -21.18
N ILE A 205 -12.46 -9.64 -21.88
CA ILE A 205 -12.03 -10.09 -23.20
C ILE A 205 -11.17 -11.36 -23.05
N PHE A 206 -10.39 -11.40 -21.97
CA PHE A 206 -9.56 -12.55 -21.60
C PHE A 206 -9.40 -12.60 -20.08
N TRP A 207 -9.31 -13.79 -19.51
CA TRP A 207 -9.01 -14.03 -18.11
C TRP A 207 -8.36 -15.41 -17.93
N GLN A 208 -7.29 -15.49 -17.11
CA GLN A 208 -6.53 -16.72 -16.88
C GLN A 208 -5.83 -16.68 -15.53
N THR A 209 -5.60 -17.87 -14.94
CA THR A 209 -4.77 -18.11 -13.74
C THR A 209 -3.45 -18.80 -14.11
N PRO A 210 -2.50 -18.93 -13.18
CA PRO A 210 -1.29 -19.76 -13.39
C PRO A 210 -1.58 -21.22 -13.76
N PHE A 211 -2.75 -21.72 -13.45
CA PHE A 211 -3.15 -23.13 -13.65
C PHE A 211 -4.04 -23.36 -14.88
N SER A 212 -4.46 -22.31 -15.55
CA SER A 212 -5.28 -22.38 -16.76
C SER A 212 -4.49 -22.94 -17.94
N LYS A 213 -5.18 -23.70 -18.80
CA LYS A 213 -4.57 -24.39 -19.95
C LYS A 213 -4.89 -23.75 -21.29
N ASP A 214 -6.01 -23.02 -21.41
CA ASP A 214 -6.46 -22.43 -22.66
C ASP A 214 -5.50 -21.32 -23.12
N SER A 215 -5.25 -21.20 -24.43
CA SER A 215 -4.57 -20.04 -25.00
C SER A 215 -5.51 -18.84 -25.09
N TYR A 216 -4.98 -17.66 -25.46
CA TYR A 216 -5.80 -16.46 -25.67
C TYR A 216 -6.89 -16.70 -26.73
N GLU A 217 -6.55 -17.34 -27.83
CA GLU A 217 -7.47 -17.65 -28.95
C GLU A 217 -8.53 -18.70 -28.58
N GLN A 218 -8.24 -19.53 -27.59
CA GLN A 218 -9.14 -20.56 -27.08
C GLN A 218 -9.96 -20.08 -25.88
N PHE A 219 -9.79 -18.82 -25.47
CA PHE A 219 -10.48 -18.30 -24.31
C PHE A 219 -11.98 -18.55 -24.36
N ASN A 220 -12.49 -19.13 -23.31
CA ASN A 220 -13.90 -19.43 -23.15
C ASN A 220 -14.34 -19.13 -21.73
N PHE A 221 -15.33 -18.26 -21.59
CA PHE A 221 -15.83 -17.81 -20.29
C PHE A 221 -16.24 -18.97 -19.37
N LYS A 222 -16.85 -20.04 -19.91
CA LYS A 222 -17.27 -21.20 -19.11
C LYS A 222 -16.05 -21.95 -18.52
N ASN A 223 -14.98 -22.11 -19.30
CA ASN A 223 -13.74 -22.70 -18.83
C ASN A 223 -13.07 -21.80 -17.78
N ALA A 224 -13.02 -20.48 -18.05
CA ALA A 224 -12.47 -19.51 -17.12
C ALA A 224 -13.21 -19.50 -15.76
N LEU A 225 -14.54 -19.64 -15.75
CA LEU A 225 -15.30 -19.80 -14.52
C LEU A 225 -14.89 -21.04 -13.74
N LYS A 226 -14.66 -22.17 -14.43
CA LYS A 226 -14.16 -23.39 -13.80
C LYS A 226 -12.75 -23.21 -13.25
N ASP A 227 -11.86 -22.57 -14.01
CA ASP A 227 -10.48 -22.29 -13.58
C ASP A 227 -10.44 -21.33 -12.37
N SER A 228 -11.48 -20.51 -12.18
CA SER A 228 -11.59 -19.61 -11.03
C SER A 228 -11.99 -20.30 -9.72
N GLU A 229 -12.39 -21.56 -9.75
CA GLU A 229 -12.78 -22.32 -8.57
C GLU A 229 -11.57 -22.63 -7.67
N TYR A 230 -11.78 -22.64 -6.37
CA TYR A 230 -10.74 -22.87 -5.36
C TYR A 230 -9.90 -24.11 -5.63
N SER A 231 -10.56 -25.26 -5.93
CA SER A 231 -9.89 -26.54 -6.17
C SER A 231 -8.94 -26.55 -7.37
N ASN A 232 -9.12 -25.62 -8.31
CA ASN A 232 -8.30 -25.52 -9.53
C ASN A 232 -7.14 -24.51 -9.40
N ARG A 233 -6.93 -23.96 -8.20
CA ARG A 233 -5.94 -22.91 -7.92
C ARG A 233 -4.99 -23.26 -6.78
N VAL A 234 -4.76 -24.56 -6.56
CA VAL A 234 -3.97 -25.07 -5.44
C VAL A 234 -2.58 -25.47 -5.93
N TYR A 235 -1.56 -25.11 -5.17
CA TYR A 235 -0.17 -25.54 -5.40
C TYR A 235 0.46 -26.06 -4.10
N GLU A 236 1.51 -26.85 -4.22
CA GLU A 236 2.27 -27.38 -3.09
C GLU A 236 3.32 -26.34 -2.66
N VAL A 237 3.10 -25.71 -1.50
CA VAL A 237 4.01 -24.71 -0.94
C VAL A 237 5.21 -25.35 -0.23
N SER A 238 5.02 -26.56 0.28
CA SER A 238 6.00 -27.42 0.91
C SER A 238 5.51 -28.86 0.82
N SER A 239 6.41 -29.85 0.94
CA SER A 239 6.05 -31.28 0.80
C SER A 239 4.88 -31.66 1.70
N GLY A 240 3.76 -32.09 1.08
CA GLY A 240 2.52 -32.46 1.76
C GLY A 240 1.65 -31.28 2.21
N PHE A 241 2.02 -30.02 1.92
CA PHE A 241 1.25 -28.84 2.25
C PHE A 241 0.84 -28.08 1.00
N SER A 242 -0.45 -28.04 0.75
CA SER A 242 -1.03 -27.38 -0.41
C SER A 242 -1.86 -26.16 0.00
N VAL A 243 -1.65 -25.05 -0.68
CA VAL A 243 -2.37 -23.79 -0.46
C VAL A 243 -2.80 -23.20 -1.80
N PRO A 244 -3.81 -22.32 -1.84
CA PRO A 244 -4.21 -21.65 -3.07
C PRO A 244 -3.23 -20.57 -3.52
N ASP A 245 -3.36 -20.21 -4.81
CA ASP A 245 -2.77 -19.03 -5.43
C ASP A 245 -3.88 -18.28 -6.17
N LEU A 246 -4.18 -17.05 -5.73
CA LEU A 246 -5.23 -16.22 -6.34
C LEU A 246 -4.71 -15.26 -7.43
N SER A 247 -3.52 -15.51 -7.97
CA SER A 247 -3.00 -14.76 -9.12
C SER A 247 -3.88 -14.93 -10.37
N TYR A 248 -4.04 -13.87 -11.14
CA TYR A 248 -4.74 -13.90 -12.41
C TYR A 248 -4.23 -12.82 -13.36
N VAL A 249 -4.47 -13.00 -14.65
CA VAL A 249 -4.38 -11.96 -15.66
C VAL A 249 -5.76 -11.76 -16.28
N VAL A 250 -6.11 -10.50 -16.55
CA VAL A 250 -7.39 -10.13 -17.15
C VAL A 250 -7.20 -9.04 -18.20
N GLU A 251 -7.96 -9.10 -19.29
CA GLU A 251 -8.11 -8.02 -20.27
C GLU A 251 -9.47 -7.32 -20.07
N PRO A 252 -9.52 -6.26 -19.23
CA PRO A 252 -10.77 -5.57 -18.94
C PRO A 252 -11.24 -4.65 -20.07
N THR A 253 -10.34 -4.24 -20.94
CA THR A 253 -10.57 -3.42 -22.13
C THR A 253 -9.52 -3.77 -23.17
N ASP A 254 -9.86 -3.66 -24.44
CA ASP A 254 -8.95 -4.06 -25.52
C ASP A 254 -7.57 -3.41 -25.41
N GLY A 255 -6.55 -4.25 -25.53
CA GLY A 255 -5.14 -3.86 -25.52
C GLY A 255 -4.50 -3.70 -24.14
N ILE A 256 -5.27 -3.76 -23.04
CA ILE A 256 -4.75 -3.61 -21.67
C ILE A 256 -4.93 -4.89 -20.89
N TRP A 257 -3.83 -5.45 -20.43
CA TRP A 257 -3.82 -6.57 -19.52
C TRP A 257 -3.44 -6.12 -18.11
N LEU A 258 -4.25 -6.48 -17.12
CA LEU A 258 -3.93 -6.36 -15.71
C LEU A 258 -3.51 -7.72 -15.18
N MET A 259 -2.31 -7.81 -14.60
CA MET A 259 -1.80 -9.00 -13.93
C MET A 259 -1.79 -8.76 -12.43
N ALA A 260 -2.74 -9.37 -11.73
CA ALA A 260 -2.79 -9.40 -10.28
C ALA A 260 -1.97 -10.59 -9.78
N ILE A 261 -0.94 -10.31 -9.01
CA ILE A 261 -0.04 -11.35 -8.49
C ILE A 261 -0.31 -11.56 -7.00
N ASP A 262 -0.68 -12.76 -6.62
CA ASP A 262 -0.75 -13.21 -5.24
C ASP A 262 0.67 -13.52 -4.73
N GLY A 263 1.25 -12.57 -4.00
CA GLY A 263 2.58 -12.71 -3.41
C GLY A 263 2.59 -13.44 -2.06
N ASN A 264 1.43 -13.81 -1.51
CA ASN A 264 1.36 -14.52 -0.23
C ASN A 264 2.00 -15.90 -0.33
N THR A 265 2.87 -16.20 0.63
CA THR A 265 3.53 -17.51 0.74
C THR A 265 3.46 -17.97 2.19
N TYR A 266 2.52 -18.87 2.47
CA TYR A 266 2.29 -19.41 3.81
C TYR A 266 3.11 -20.68 4.01
N ILE A 267 4.25 -20.57 4.70
CA ILE A 267 5.16 -21.68 4.94
C ILE A 267 4.73 -22.41 6.23
N PRO A 268 4.64 -23.74 6.25
CA PRO A 268 4.33 -24.49 7.47
C PRO A 268 5.42 -24.30 8.51
N LYS A 269 5.03 -24.12 9.77
CA LYS A 269 5.93 -24.05 10.94
C LYS A 269 6.49 -25.42 11.30
N ASN A 270 5.66 -26.45 11.15
CA ASN A 270 5.99 -27.85 11.43
C ASN A 270 5.55 -28.73 10.26
N ILE A 271 6.50 -29.25 9.48
CA ILE A 271 6.26 -30.13 8.33
C ILE A 271 5.72 -31.51 8.69
N ALA A 272 5.80 -31.92 9.97
CA ALA A 272 5.18 -33.16 10.49
C ALA A 272 3.77 -32.88 11.06
N GLY A 273 3.30 -31.63 11.06
CA GLY A 273 2.00 -31.22 11.56
C GLY A 273 0.86 -31.49 10.62
N ASN A 274 -0.36 -31.17 11.05
CA ASN A 274 -1.55 -31.25 10.20
C ASN A 274 -1.50 -30.19 9.09
N PRO A 275 -1.58 -30.56 7.80
CA PRO A 275 -1.56 -29.59 6.69
C PRO A 275 -2.78 -28.67 6.63
N ASN A 276 -3.86 -29.00 7.34
CA ASN A 276 -5.09 -28.19 7.41
C ASN A 276 -5.22 -27.40 8.74
N ASP A 277 -4.19 -27.40 9.59
CA ASP A 277 -4.20 -26.62 10.82
C ASP A 277 -3.83 -25.15 10.50
N GLU A 278 -4.80 -24.25 10.68
CA GLU A 278 -4.65 -22.81 10.44
C GLU A 278 -3.54 -22.15 11.29
N ASN A 279 -3.16 -22.79 12.40
CA ASN A 279 -2.09 -22.30 13.29
C ASN A 279 -0.69 -22.78 12.87
N ASN A 280 -0.61 -23.74 11.95
CA ASN A 280 0.65 -24.33 11.52
C ASN A 280 1.36 -23.55 10.40
N PHE A 281 0.97 -22.31 10.13
CA PHE A 281 1.59 -21.50 9.07
C PHE A 281 2.20 -20.21 9.63
N HIS A 282 3.34 -19.80 9.05
CA HIS A 282 3.87 -18.45 9.20
C HIS A 282 3.03 -17.45 8.42
N GLY A 283 2.98 -16.21 8.88
CA GLY A 283 2.38 -15.12 8.11
C GLY A 283 3.17 -14.78 6.83
N ALA A 284 2.53 -14.09 5.90
CA ALA A 284 3.12 -13.74 4.60
C ALA A 284 3.75 -12.33 4.56
N SER A 285 3.89 -11.63 5.69
CA SER A 285 4.27 -10.21 5.75
C SER A 285 5.67 -9.87 5.25
N ILE A 286 6.56 -10.85 5.08
CA ILE A 286 7.90 -10.63 4.49
C ILE A 286 7.89 -10.61 2.95
N GLY A 287 6.73 -10.80 2.33
CA GLY A 287 6.56 -10.63 0.90
C GLY A 287 7.32 -11.63 0.02
N TYR A 288 7.94 -11.13 -1.04
CA TYR A 288 8.52 -11.95 -2.11
C TYR A 288 9.73 -12.80 -1.72
N ASN A 289 10.38 -12.52 -0.61
CA ASN A 289 11.56 -13.29 -0.20
C ASN A 289 11.26 -14.79 -0.03
N ASN A 290 10.02 -15.14 0.37
CA ASN A 290 9.58 -16.54 0.43
C ASN A 290 9.10 -17.09 -0.92
N VAL A 291 8.71 -16.23 -1.86
CA VAL A 291 8.22 -16.63 -3.19
C VAL A 291 9.33 -17.27 -4.02
N LEU A 292 10.58 -16.79 -3.87
CA LEU A 292 11.74 -17.31 -4.59
C LEU A 292 11.91 -18.83 -4.45
N SER A 293 11.65 -19.39 -3.29
CA SER A 293 11.81 -20.81 -2.99
C SER A 293 10.51 -21.61 -3.05
N ASN A 294 9.41 -21.05 -2.54
CA ASN A 294 8.18 -21.79 -2.25
C ASN A 294 7.04 -21.57 -3.26
N LYS A 295 7.18 -20.60 -4.21
CA LYS A 295 6.16 -20.30 -5.21
C LYS A 295 6.74 -20.11 -6.62
N LYS A 296 7.67 -21.00 -7.00
CA LYS A 296 8.46 -20.88 -8.24
C LYS A 296 7.63 -20.86 -9.52
N HIS A 297 6.46 -21.53 -9.54
CA HIS A 297 5.55 -21.53 -10.69
C HIS A 297 5.12 -20.12 -11.10
N LEU A 298 5.14 -19.16 -10.17
CA LEU A 298 4.72 -17.80 -10.41
C LEU A 298 5.62 -17.10 -11.45
N PHE A 299 6.94 -17.22 -11.32
CA PHE A 299 7.86 -16.55 -12.26
C PHE A 299 7.73 -17.08 -13.68
N SER A 300 7.59 -18.40 -13.86
CA SER A 300 7.37 -19.00 -15.20
C SER A 300 6.03 -18.61 -15.80
N TRP A 301 4.99 -18.44 -14.98
CA TRP A 301 3.70 -17.93 -15.44
C TRP A 301 3.77 -16.45 -15.82
N VAL A 302 4.43 -15.62 -15.02
CA VAL A 302 4.65 -14.19 -15.34
C VAL A 302 5.39 -14.05 -16.67
N GLU A 303 6.48 -14.81 -16.88
CA GLU A 303 7.22 -14.83 -18.15
C GLU A 303 6.33 -15.23 -19.32
N LYS A 304 5.55 -16.32 -19.17
CA LYS A 304 4.59 -16.78 -20.20
C LYS A 304 3.61 -15.65 -20.56
N MET A 305 3.01 -14.98 -19.58
CA MET A 305 2.01 -13.95 -19.83
C MET A 305 2.62 -12.69 -20.45
N LEU A 306 3.83 -12.29 -20.07
CA LEU A 306 4.53 -11.17 -20.69
C LEU A 306 4.89 -11.44 -22.16
N ASN A 307 5.36 -12.67 -22.46
CA ASN A 307 5.64 -13.09 -23.83
C ASN A 307 4.36 -13.13 -24.68
N GLU A 308 3.26 -13.60 -24.09
CA GLU A 308 1.97 -13.64 -24.77
C GLU A 308 1.38 -12.25 -25.02
N ALA A 309 1.45 -11.36 -24.04
CA ALA A 309 1.05 -9.96 -24.19
C ALA A 309 1.84 -9.28 -25.32
N LYS A 310 3.16 -9.50 -25.37
CA LYS A 310 4.02 -9.00 -26.45
C LYS A 310 3.62 -9.56 -27.82
N ARG A 311 3.37 -10.88 -27.90
CA ARG A 311 2.92 -11.56 -29.14
C ARG A 311 1.61 -10.95 -29.67
N LEU A 312 0.69 -10.62 -28.77
CA LEU A 312 -0.63 -10.07 -29.06
C LEU A 312 -0.66 -8.53 -29.13
N ASN A 313 0.49 -7.87 -28.98
CA ASN A 313 0.59 -6.41 -28.93
C ASN A 313 -0.31 -5.79 -27.83
N LYS A 314 -0.33 -6.38 -26.65
CA LYS A 314 -1.07 -5.92 -25.47
C LYS A 314 -0.11 -5.27 -24.47
N THR A 315 -0.58 -4.23 -23.79
CA THR A 315 0.16 -3.59 -22.69
C THR A 315 -0.19 -4.28 -21.38
N LEU A 316 0.78 -4.97 -20.75
CA LEU A 316 0.58 -5.65 -19.49
C LEU A 316 1.07 -4.77 -18.33
N ILE A 317 0.20 -4.56 -17.34
CA ILE A 317 0.44 -3.84 -16.09
C ILE A 317 0.32 -4.84 -14.94
N ALA A 318 1.41 -5.06 -14.20
CA ALA A 318 1.41 -5.94 -13.05
C ALA A 318 1.22 -5.17 -11.75
N PHE A 319 0.49 -5.79 -10.81
CA PHE A 319 0.36 -5.30 -9.46
C PHE A 319 0.28 -6.45 -8.45
N THR A 320 0.81 -6.21 -7.27
CA THR A 320 0.73 -7.11 -6.12
C THR A 320 0.63 -6.30 -4.85
N HIS A 321 0.53 -6.97 -3.70
CA HIS A 321 0.61 -6.29 -2.42
C HIS A 321 2.04 -5.86 -2.09
N TYR A 322 3.03 -6.70 -2.34
CA TYR A 322 4.42 -6.50 -1.88
C TYR A 322 5.29 -5.76 -2.90
N PRO A 323 6.24 -4.91 -2.43
CA PRO A 323 7.26 -4.33 -3.31
C PRO A 323 8.20 -5.40 -3.85
N ILE A 324 8.75 -5.15 -5.05
CA ILE A 324 9.76 -6.01 -5.70
C ILE A 324 11.12 -5.33 -5.82
N LEU A 325 11.22 -4.06 -5.42
CA LEU A 325 12.44 -3.28 -5.33
C LEU A 325 12.58 -2.65 -3.94
N ASP A 326 13.79 -2.20 -3.63
CA ASP A 326 14.07 -1.36 -2.46
C ASP A 326 13.15 -0.14 -2.44
N PHE A 327 12.70 0.22 -1.24
CA PHE A 327 11.79 1.34 -0.95
C PHE A 327 12.35 2.29 0.13
N ASN A 328 13.65 2.21 0.38
CA ASN A 328 14.39 3.06 1.32
C ASN A 328 15.44 3.93 0.62
N ASP A 329 15.31 4.20 -0.68
CA ASP A 329 16.22 5.04 -1.47
C ASP A 329 17.71 4.67 -1.30
N ASN A 330 18.00 3.40 -1.28
CA ASN A 330 19.33 2.83 -1.02
C ASN A 330 19.91 3.20 0.37
N ALA A 331 19.09 3.48 1.37
CA ALA A 331 19.53 3.78 2.73
C ALA A 331 19.63 2.53 3.64
N ASN A 332 19.39 1.32 3.12
CA ASN A 332 19.32 0.09 3.90
C ASN A 332 20.57 -0.16 4.77
N SER A 333 21.76 0.10 4.25
CA SER A 333 23.01 -0.09 5.00
C SER A 333 23.11 0.85 6.19
N GLU A 334 22.77 2.12 6.03
CA GLU A 334 22.79 3.12 7.08
C GLU A 334 21.68 2.90 8.10
N ILE A 335 20.48 2.46 7.65
CA ILE A 335 19.38 2.08 8.54
C ILE A 335 19.81 0.91 9.42
N THR A 336 20.36 -0.15 8.85
CA THR A 336 20.88 -1.29 9.59
C THR A 336 22.02 -0.90 10.56
N GLN A 337 22.92 -0.02 10.14
CA GLN A 337 24.00 0.47 11.00
C GLN A 337 23.49 1.24 12.21
N LEU A 338 22.41 2.03 12.06
CA LEU A 338 21.87 2.88 13.12
C LEU A 338 20.87 2.14 14.03
N LEU A 339 20.02 1.25 13.45
CA LEU A 339 18.84 0.69 14.10
C LEU A 339 18.88 -0.83 14.29
N GLU A 340 19.90 -1.54 13.78
CA GLU A 340 20.00 -3.00 13.70
C GLU A 340 19.14 -3.65 12.59
N ASN A 341 19.36 -4.96 12.35
CA ASN A 341 18.79 -5.67 11.20
C ASN A 341 17.29 -5.95 11.27
N ASP A 342 16.72 -6.02 12.48
CA ASP A 342 15.31 -6.41 12.71
C ASP A 342 14.39 -5.19 12.91
N LYS A 343 14.93 -3.98 12.76
CA LYS A 343 14.22 -2.72 12.95
C LYS A 343 13.80 -2.11 11.61
N TRP A 344 12.97 -1.06 11.66
CA TRP A 344 12.54 -0.31 10.47
C TRP A 344 11.86 -1.19 9.39
N GLN A 345 11.33 -2.36 9.79
CA GLN A 345 10.73 -3.33 8.88
C GLN A 345 11.70 -3.82 7.77
N MET A 346 12.99 -3.91 8.08
CA MET A 346 14.03 -4.33 7.13
C MET A 346 13.84 -5.75 6.60
N ASP A 347 13.14 -6.61 7.34
CA ASP A 347 12.73 -7.96 6.91
C ASP A 347 11.79 -7.97 5.70
N ARG A 348 11.15 -6.83 5.40
CA ARG A 348 10.24 -6.64 4.26
C ARG A 348 10.93 -6.13 3.00
N VAL A 349 12.17 -5.68 3.11
CA VAL A 349 12.96 -5.25 1.94
C VAL A 349 13.21 -6.46 1.04
N PRO A 350 12.79 -6.42 -0.24
CA PRO A 350 12.99 -7.55 -1.13
C PRO A 350 14.47 -7.76 -1.44
N ASN A 351 14.89 -9.02 -1.49
CA ASN A 351 16.22 -9.38 -1.97
C ASN A 351 16.38 -8.97 -3.43
N ASP A 352 17.59 -8.57 -3.82
CA ASP A 352 17.92 -8.19 -5.21
C ASP A 352 17.53 -9.26 -6.24
N GLU A 353 17.63 -10.55 -5.87
CA GLU A 353 17.24 -11.68 -6.71
C GLU A 353 15.76 -11.63 -7.11
N VAL A 354 14.85 -11.11 -6.27
CA VAL A 354 13.44 -10.91 -6.60
C VAL A 354 13.30 -10.02 -7.84
N ALA A 355 13.95 -8.85 -7.81
CA ALA A 355 13.95 -7.91 -8.93
C ALA A 355 14.54 -8.53 -10.20
N GLU A 356 15.63 -9.28 -10.05
CA GLU A 356 16.29 -9.97 -11.17
C GLU A 356 15.38 -11.00 -11.84
N GLN A 357 14.65 -11.81 -11.06
CA GLN A 357 13.73 -12.81 -11.59
C GLN A 357 12.58 -12.14 -12.37
N PHE A 358 11.97 -11.07 -11.84
CA PHE A 358 10.93 -10.33 -12.55
C PHE A 358 11.45 -9.62 -13.81
N ALA A 359 12.64 -8.99 -13.75
CA ALA A 359 13.25 -8.35 -14.91
C ALA A 359 13.65 -9.39 -15.98
N LYS A 360 14.13 -10.57 -15.57
CA LYS A 360 14.44 -11.70 -16.46
C LYS A 360 13.19 -12.19 -17.17
N ALA A 361 12.07 -12.32 -16.45
CA ALA A 361 10.76 -12.64 -17.01
C ALA A 361 10.27 -11.56 -18.01
N GLY A 362 10.80 -10.35 -17.97
CA GLY A 362 10.47 -9.26 -18.88
C GLY A 362 9.57 -8.18 -18.28
N LEU A 363 9.28 -8.22 -16.97
CA LEU A 363 8.50 -7.20 -16.29
C LEU A 363 9.24 -5.85 -16.31
N LYS A 364 8.51 -4.76 -16.63
CA LYS A 364 9.04 -3.41 -16.69
C LYS A 364 8.43 -2.49 -15.64
N LEU A 365 7.13 -2.63 -15.38
CA LEU A 365 6.35 -1.75 -14.51
C LEU A 365 5.49 -2.58 -13.55
N HIS A 366 5.56 -2.22 -12.27
CA HIS A 366 4.88 -2.90 -11.19
C HIS A 366 4.33 -1.92 -10.17
N PHE A 367 3.13 -2.19 -9.65
CA PHE A 367 2.50 -1.41 -8.58
C PHE A 367 2.40 -2.26 -7.31
N ALA A 368 2.73 -1.67 -6.16
CA ALA A 368 2.69 -2.35 -4.86
C ALA A 368 2.08 -1.48 -3.76
N GLY A 369 1.63 -2.14 -2.69
CA GLY A 369 1.20 -1.56 -1.41
C GLY A 369 2.10 -1.98 -0.25
N HIS A 370 1.50 -2.48 0.84
CA HIS A 370 2.12 -3.11 2.02
C HIS A 370 2.84 -2.17 2.98
N MET A 371 3.66 -1.27 2.46
CA MET A 371 4.49 -0.40 3.29
C MET A 371 3.77 0.88 3.72
N HIS A 372 2.60 1.18 3.15
CA HIS A 372 1.81 2.39 3.37
C HIS A 372 2.59 3.68 3.01
N ILE A 373 3.48 3.60 2.05
CA ILE A 373 4.34 4.70 1.62
C ILE A 373 4.04 5.13 0.18
N ASN A 374 4.40 6.36 -0.14
CA ASN A 374 4.48 6.86 -1.50
C ASN A 374 5.95 6.85 -1.93
N ASP A 375 6.31 5.99 -2.87
CA ASP A 375 7.69 5.84 -3.32
C ASP A 375 7.76 5.29 -4.76
N THR A 376 8.92 5.40 -5.40
CA THR A 376 9.24 4.81 -6.70
C THR A 376 10.64 4.24 -6.70
N GLY A 377 10.75 2.93 -6.69
CA GLY A 377 12.03 2.24 -6.85
C GLY A 377 12.36 1.98 -8.32
N ILE A 378 13.59 2.26 -8.72
CA ILE A 378 14.09 2.07 -10.10
C ILE A 378 15.36 1.24 -10.09
N LYS A 379 15.38 0.14 -10.85
CA LYS A 379 16.56 -0.67 -11.05
C LYS A 379 16.88 -0.79 -12.54
N LYS A 380 18.09 -0.37 -12.92
CA LYS A 380 18.63 -0.56 -14.28
C LYS A 380 19.61 -1.74 -14.25
N PHE A 381 19.50 -2.63 -15.22
CA PHE A 381 20.32 -3.83 -15.35
C PHE A 381 21.38 -3.63 -16.46
N GLU A 382 22.51 -4.36 -16.38
CA GLU A 382 23.60 -4.28 -17.35
C GLU A 382 23.18 -4.57 -18.79
N ASN A 383 22.14 -5.40 -18.98
CA ASN A 383 21.57 -5.73 -20.29
C ASN A 383 20.64 -4.63 -20.86
N GLY A 384 20.60 -3.44 -20.24
CA GLY A 384 19.79 -2.30 -20.64
C GLY A 384 18.30 -2.39 -20.26
N LYS A 385 17.86 -3.47 -19.60
CA LYS A 385 16.50 -3.55 -19.05
C LYS A 385 16.34 -2.60 -17.86
N MET A 386 15.13 -2.10 -17.67
CA MET A 386 14.74 -1.27 -16.54
C MET A 386 13.48 -1.86 -15.90
N LEU A 387 13.48 -1.96 -14.58
CA LEU A 387 12.32 -2.34 -13.77
C LEU A 387 11.97 -1.19 -12.85
N ILE A 388 10.70 -0.84 -12.81
CA ILE A 388 10.15 0.21 -11.97
C ILE A 388 9.10 -0.40 -11.05
N ASN A 389 9.25 -0.16 -9.75
CA ASN A 389 8.26 -0.49 -8.73
C ASN A 389 7.66 0.80 -8.19
N ILE A 390 6.36 0.96 -8.29
CA ILE A 390 5.62 2.11 -7.78
C ILE A 390 4.88 1.70 -6.52
N GLN A 391 5.27 2.27 -5.39
CA GLN A 391 4.56 2.14 -4.14
C GLN A 391 3.34 3.07 -4.15
N VAL A 392 2.18 2.50 -3.85
CA VAL A 392 0.91 3.19 -3.77
C VAL A 392 0.67 3.60 -2.32
N PRO A 393 0.50 4.90 -2.02
CA PRO A 393 0.25 5.33 -0.64
C PRO A 393 -1.08 4.79 -0.12
N SER A 394 -1.16 4.53 1.18
CA SER A 394 -2.37 4.09 1.84
C SER A 394 -3.30 5.26 2.17
N LEU A 395 -4.61 5.07 2.02
CA LEU A 395 -5.60 6.02 2.53
C LEU A 395 -5.66 6.04 4.07
N ALA A 396 -5.19 4.98 4.71
CA ALA A 396 -5.20 4.79 6.16
C ALA A 396 -3.95 5.35 6.86
N ALA A 397 -3.05 6.03 6.16
CA ALA A 397 -1.79 6.56 6.70
C ALA A 397 -1.43 7.94 6.15
N TYR A 398 -0.38 8.55 6.68
CA TYR A 398 0.26 9.72 6.09
C TYR A 398 1.20 9.23 4.97
N ILE A 399 1.11 9.74 3.76
CA ILE A 399 0.21 10.72 3.20
C ILE A 399 -0.99 10.01 2.55
N PRO A 400 -2.25 10.40 2.87
CA PRO A 400 -3.40 9.67 2.34
C PRO A 400 -3.58 9.95 0.85
N GLY A 401 -3.54 8.92 0.02
CA GLY A 401 -3.61 9.11 -1.42
C GLY A 401 -3.81 7.83 -2.22
N TYR A 402 -3.82 7.99 -3.54
CA TYR A 402 -3.86 6.90 -4.52
C TYR A 402 -3.10 7.29 -5.79
N LYS A 403 -2.75 6.32 -6.63
CA LYS A 403 -2.06 6.57 -7.90
C LYS A 403 -3.02 6.50 -9.09
N ILE A 404 -2.75 7.32 -10.12
CA ILE A 404 -3.36 7.21 -11.45
C ILE A 404 -2.26 6.88 -12.44
N LEU A 405 -2.41 5.76 -13.14
CA LEU A 405 -1.61 5.42 -14.30
C LEU A 405 -2.37 5.81 -15.56
N THR A 406 -1.75 6.61 -16.43
CA THR A 406 -2.22 6.88 -17.77
C THR A 406 -1.36 6.12 -18.78
N VAL A 407 -1.94 5.14 -19.45
CA VAL A 407 -1.27 4.34 -20.49
C VAL A 407 -1.36 5.11 -21.81
N LYS A 408 -0.23 5.58 -22.32
CA LYS A 408 -0.14 6.31 -23.60
C LYS A 408 0.25 5.38 -24.75
N SER A 409 1.15 4.42 -24.48
CA SER A 409 1.53 3.34 -25.38
C SER A 409 2.13 2.19 -24.55
N GLU A 410 2.62 1.13 -25.20
CA GLU A 410 3.30 -0.01 -24.57
C GLU A 410 4.60 0.37 -23.83
N ASP A 411 5.21 1.52 -24.15
CA ASP A 411 6.48 1.99 -23.60
C ASP A 411 6.39 3.39 -22.95
N GLU A 412 5.23 4.06 -23.03
CA GLU A 412 5.05 5.41 -22.51
C GLU A 412 3.89 5.48 -21.53
N PHE A 413 4.21 5.86 -20.29
CA PHE A 413 3.27 5.94 -19.18
C PHE A 413 3.39 7.28 -18.47
N GLU A 414 2.30 7.71 -17.84
CA GLU A 414 2.29 8.84 -16.91
C GLU A 414 1.68 8.37 -15.60
N VAL A 415 2.36 8.68 -14.51
CA VAL A 415 1.94 8.33 -13.14
C VAL A 415 1.71 9.63 -12.37
N GLU A 416 0.56 9.72 -11.71
CA GLU A 416 0.18 10.84 -10.87
C GLU A 416 -0.24 10.32 -9.48
N THR A 417 0.28 10.93 -8.41
CA THR A 417 -0.21 10.71 -7.05
C THR A 417 -1.28 11.72 -6.70
N VAL A 418 -2.45 11.24 -6.31
CA VAL A 418 -3.56 12.09 -5.88
C VAL A 418 -3.69 12.03 -4.36
N CYS A 419 -3.26 13.09 -3.68
CA CYS A 419 -3.41 13.22 -2.23
C CYS A 419 -4.84 13.62 -1.86
N ILE A 420 -5.45 12.92 -0.90
CA ILE A 420 -6.80 13.18 -0.41
C ILE A 420 -6.71 14.05 0.85
N LYS A 421 -6.75 15.36 0.67
CA LYS A 421 -6.66 16.32 1.78
C LYS A 421 -7.98 16.49 2.51
N ASN A 422 -9.05 16.70 1.78
CA ASN A 422 -10.37 17.00 2.33
C ASN A 422 -11.28 15.78 2.19
N VAL A 423 -11.58 15.15 3.31
CA VAL A 423 -12.47 13.99 3.40
C VAL A 423 -13.78 14.43 4.05
N PRO A 424 -14.92 14.38 3.36
CA PRO A 424 -16.21 14.67 3.98
C PRO A 424 -16.46 13.77 5.20
N ARG A 425 -16.94 14.34 6.29
CA ARG A 425 -17.30 13.61 7.51
C ARG A 425 -16.12 13.00 8.29
N PHE A 426 -14.86 13.22 7.96
CA PHE A 426 -13.71 12.61 8.66
C PHE A 426 -13.75 12.81 10.18
N ASN A 427 -14.38 13.89 10.66
CA ASN A 427 -14.51 14.22 12.08
C ASN A 427 -15.85 13.74 12.69
N GLU A 428 -16.59 12.88 12.00
CA GLU A 428 -17.91 12.41 12.48
C GLU A 428 -17.80 11.58 13.77
N LEU A 429 -16.68 10.90 13.97
CA LEU A 429 -16.44 10.02 15.11
C LEU A 429 -15.87 10.74 16.34
N PHE A 430 -15.44 11.99 16.22
CA PHE A 430 -14.78 12.73 17.29
C PHE A 430 -15.57 12.81 18.62
N PRO A 431 -16.92 12.94 18.62
CA PRO A 431 -17.67 12.88 19.87
C PRO A 431 -17.57 11.53 20.61
N LEU A 432 -17.29 10.44 19.89
CA LEU A 432 -17.08 9.12 20.50
C LEU A 432 -15.71 9.04 21.17
N TYR A 433 -14.67 9.57 20.52
CA TYR A 433 -13.33 9.66 21.11
C TYR A 433 -13.28 10.63 22.31
N GLU A 434 -14.14 11.63 22.37
CA GLU A 434 -14.26 12.46 23.57
C GLU A 434 -14.74 11.64 24.78
N LYS A 435 -15.66 10.67 24.56
CA LYS A 435 -16.07 9.73 25.62
C LYS A 435 -14.91 8.84 26.08
N GLU A 436 -14.13 8.32 25.13
CA GLU A 436 -12.93 7.52 25.44
C GLU A 436 -11.93 8.34 26.29
N PHE A 437 -11.64 9.57 25.85
CA PHE A 437 -10.74 10.46 26.57
C PHE A 437 -11.18 10.71 28.01
N GLU A 438 -12.45 11.02 28.23
CA GLU A 438 -13.00 11.25 29.58
C GLU A 438 -13.03 9.96 30.42
N ASN A 439 -13.23 8.79 29.81
CA ASN A 439 -13.13 7.48 30.47
C ASN A 439 -11.70 7.22 30.97
N LEU A 440 -10.70 7.40 30.10
CA LEU A 440 -9.29 7.24 30.44
C LEU A 440 -8.87 8.20 31.56
N LYS A 441 -9.34 9.44 31.51
CA LYS A 441 -9.10 10.43 32.56
C LYS A 441 -9.75 10.05 33.90
N ALA A 442 -11.00 9.59 33.88
CA ALA A 442 -11.70 9.15 35.09
C ALA A 442 -11.03 7.93 35.77
N LYS A 443 -10.42 7.06 34.97
CA LYS A 443 -9.63 5.90 35.44
C LYS A 443 -8.21 6.26 35.91
N ASN A 444 -7.80 7.53 35.82
CA ASN A 444 -6.43 7.98 36.05
C ASN A 444 -5.40 7.16 35.24
N SER A 445 -5.73 6.86 33.98
CA SER A 445 -4.80 6.15 33.10
C SER A 445 -3.48 6.89 33.02
N LYS A 446 -2.37 6.16 33.09
CA LYS A 446 -1.02 6.73 32.93
C LYS A 446 -0.77 7.17 31.48
N GLU A 447 -1.44 6.54 30.56
CA GLU A 447 -1.30 6.78 29.13
C GLU A 447 -2.63 7.33 28.60
N ILE A 448 -2.74 8.63 28.50
CA ILE A 448 -3.86 9.32 27.87
C ILE A 448 -3.35 9.95 26.59
N TRP A 449 -3.98 9.59 25.47
CA TRP A 449 -3.60 10.13 24.17
C TRP A 449 -3.84 11.65 24.04
N ASN A 450 -3.17 12.29 23.09
CA ASN A 450 -3.17 13.73 22.94
C ASN A 450 -4.47 14.23 22.28
N LYS A 451 -5.39 14.80 23.07
CA LYS A 451 -6.70 15.33 22.62
C LYS A 451 -6.61 16.38 21.50
N LYS A 452 -5.43 16.94 21.22
CA LYS A 452 -5.25 17.90 20.12
C LYS A 452 -5.53 17.29 18.74
N ILE A 453 -5.45 15.98 18.56
CA ILE A 453 -5.81 15.29 17.32
C ILE A 453 -7.26 15.60 16.91
N LEU A 454 -8.18 15.76 17.86
CA LEU A 454 -9.58 16.11 17.61
C LEU A 454 -9.78 17.58 17.19
N ARG A 455 -8.70 18.38 17.09
CA ARG A 455 -8.73 19.77 16.61
C ARG A 455 -8.22 19.93 15.19
N THR A 456 -7.82 18.83 14.55
CA THR A 456 -7.39 18.84 13.15
C THR A 456 -8.53 19.30 12.24
N LYS A 457 -8.19 20.04 11.19
CA LYS A 457 -9.20 20.70 10.35
C LYS A 457 -9.60 19.90 9.11
N ASN A 458 -8.74 19.00 8.69
CA ASN A 458 -8.94 18.14 7.53
C ASN A 458 -8.24 16.80 7.75
N TYR A 459 -8.49 15.85 6.86
CA TYR A 459 -8.00 14.48 6.99
C TYR A 459 -6.47 14.38 6.84
N HIS A 460 -5.87 15.20 5.99
CA HIS A 460 -4.42 15.26 5.85
C HIS A 460 -3.74 15.68 7.17
N ASP A 461 -4.24 16.73 7.82
CA ASP A 461 -3.70 17.17 9.13
C ASP A 461 -3.91 16.07 10.21
N PHE A 462 -5.01 15.32 10.11
CA PHE A 462 -5.29 14.20 11.01
C PHE A 462 -4.28 13.06 10.82
N THR A 463 -3.98 12.68 9.57
CA THR A 463 -2.98 11.64 9.28
C THR A 463 -1.56 12.06 9.66
N LEU A 464 -1.21 13.34 9.47
CA LEU A 464 0.08 13.87 9.92
C LEU A 464 0.21 13.86 11.45
N PHE A 465 -0.88 14.21 12.16
CA PHE A 465 -0.89 14.12 13.61
C PHE A 465 -0.79 12.67 14.09
N HIS A 466 -1.49 11.76 13.43
CA HIS A 466 -1.40 10.31 13.66
C HIS A 466 0.05 9.82 13.48
N LEU A 467 0.72 10.16 12.37
CA LEU A 467 2.13 9.80 12.15
C LEU A 467 3.02 10.30 13.30
N LYS A 468 2.83 11.54 13.74
CA LYS A 468 3.59 12.11 14.86
C LYS A 468 3.43 11.27 16.15
N GLU A 469 2.20 10.90 16.49
CA GLU A 469 1.94 10.07 17.68
C GLU A 469 2.46 8.65 17.48
N LEU A 470 2.35 8.08 16.29
CA LEU A 470 2.88 6.76 15.95
C LEU A 470 4.41 6.70 16.10
N VAL A 471 5.12 7.72 15.62
CA VAL A 471 6.58 7.87 15.82
C VAL A 471 6.91 7.90 17.30
N ARG A 472 6.18 8.71 18.08
CA ARG A 472 6.42 8.86 19.52
C ARG A 472 6.06 7.62 20.34
N LEU A 473 4.91 6.98 20.05
CA LEU A 473 4.35 5.88 20.87
C LEU A 473 4.87 4.51 20.48
N ARG A 474 5.24 4.32 19.22
CA ARG A 474 5.62 3.00 18.70
C ARG A 474 7.02 2.99 18.10
N PHE A 475 7.31 3.77 17.04
CA PHE A 475 8.55 3.61 16.30
C PHE A 475 9.79 3.97 17.13
N VAL A 476 9.76 5.08 17.85
CA VAL A 476 10.91 5.44 18.71
C VAL A 476 11.15 4.42 19.80
N PRO A 477 10.15 3.98 20.58
CA PRO A 477 10.36 2.97 21.63
C PRO A 477 10.78 1.59 21.12
N SER A 478 10.35 1.18 19.89
CA SER A 478 10.60 -0.17 19.37
C SER A 478 11.88 -0.28 18.55
N ASP A 479 12.26 0.77 17.80
CA ASP A 479 13.26 0.66 16.75
C ASP A 479 14.56 1.41 17.06
N TRP A 480 14.51 2.47 17.87
CA TRP A 480 15.67 3.34 18.07
C TRP A 480 16.51 2.97 19.30
N PRO A 481 17.85 3.07 19.21
CA PRO A 481 18.72 2.87 20.37
C PRO A 481 18.40 3.90 21.47
N LYS A 482 18.10 3.42 22.68
CA LYS A 482 17.67 4.27 23.80
C LYS A 482 18.69 5.37 24.13
N ASP A 483 19.96 5.01 24.24
CA ASP A 483 21.04 5.95 24.59
C ASP A 483 21.20 7.05 23.54
N PHE A 484 21.00 6.72 22.25
CA PHE A 484 21.01 7.70 21.16
C PHE A 484 19.84 8.68 21.31
N ILE A 485 18.62 8.16 21.46
CA ILE A 485 17.40 9.01 21.58
C ILE A 485 17.47 9.89 22.83
N GLU A 486 17.92 9.37 23.99
CA GLU A 486 18.05 10.16 25.22
C GLU A 486 18.99 11.36 25.08
N LYS A 487 20.04 11.23 24.28
CA LYS A 487 20.97 12.32 23.97
C LYS A 487 20.44 13.24 22.89
N ALA A 488 20.00 12.67 21.77
CA ALA A 488 19.61 13.41 20.58
C ALA A 488 18.33 14.25 20.79
N SER A 489 17.32 13.75 21.53
CA SER A 489 16.07 14.46 21.80
C SER A 489 16.25 15.80 22.57
N LYS A 490 17.38 15.96 23.25
CA LYS A 490 17.75 17.20 23.97
C LYS A 490 18.32 18.28 23.05
N LEU A 491 18.69 17.92 21.81
CA LEU A 491 19.37 18.82 20.89
C LEU A 491 18.37 19.71 20.14
N SER A 492 18.67 21.01 20.13
CA SER A 492 18.06 21.94 19.16
C SER A 492 18.78 21.88 17.81
N GLY A 493 18.14 22.39 16.76
CA GLY A 493 18.81 22.53 15.46
C GLY A 493 20.10 23.37 15.53
N LYS A 494 20.18 24.32 16.49
CA LYS A 494 21.41 25.07 16.75
C LYS A 494 22.53 24.14 17.25
N ASP A 495 22.24 23.26 18.20
CA ASP A 495 23.21 22.32 18.74
C ASP A 495 23.68 21.35 17.66
N LEU A 496 22.76 20.86 16.82
CA LEU A 496 23.09 20.02 15.65
C LEU A 496 24.01 20.77 14.65
N LEU A 497 23.76 22.05 14.40
CA LEU A 497 24.61 22.86 13.55
C LEU A 497 26.01 23.04 14.16
N GLU A 498 26.11 23.27 15.47
CA GLU A 498 27.39 23.40 16.18
C GLU A 498 28.17 22.08 16.17
N LEU A 499 27.54 20.96 16.46
CA LEU A 499 28.14 19.63 16.42
C LEU A 499 28.62 19.24 15.02
N SER A 500 27.86 19.54 13.98
CA SER A 500 28.19 19.21 12.58
C SER A 500 29.29 20.09 11.99
N SER A 501 29.51 21.29 12.54
CA SER A 501 30.44 22.28 11.97
C SER A 501 31.88 22.15 12.46
N GLY A 502 32.14 21.27 13.45
CA GLY A 502 33.47 21.09 14.04
C GLY A 502 34.05 22.44 14.51
N ASN A 503 35.23 22.80 14.01
CA ASN A 503 35.95 24.03 14.39
C ASN A 503 35.55 25.28 13.59
N GLN A 504 34.53 25.21 12.70
CA GLN A 504 34.15 26.33 11.87
C GLN A 504 33.43 27.42 12.69
N LYS A 505 33.77 28.70 12.47
CA LYS A 505 33.09 29.83 13.11
C LYS A 505 31.69 30.04 12.49
N LEU A 506 30.67 29.83 13.28
CA LEU A 506 29.28 30.02 12.90
C LEU A 506 28.78 31.42 13.21
N SER A 507 28.05 32.08 12.29
CA SER A 507 27.44 33.36 12.53
C SER A 507 26.28 33.29 13.55
N ASN A 508 26.10 34.31 14.39
CA ASN A 508 24.97 34.38 15.32
C ASN A 508 23.61 34.37 14.60
N LYS A 509 23.55 34.88 13.36
CA LYS A 509 22.35 34.85 12.52
C LYS A 509 21.97 33.41 12.14
N SER A 510 22.96 32.59 11.77
CA SER A 510 22.73 31.16 11.48
C SER A 510 22.26 30.40 12.71
N LYS A 511 22.95 30.56 13.85
CA LYS A 511 22.57 29.91 15.13
C LYS A 511 21.13 30.25 15.54
N LYS A 512 20.69 31.52 15.45
CA LYS A 512 19.31 31.91 15.75
C LYS A 512 18.27 31.30 14.80
N LYS A 513 18.63 31.08 13.54
CA LYS A 513 17.71 30.43 12.58
C LYS A 513 17.50 28.95 12.91
N PHE A 514 18.58 28.24 13.28
CA PHE A 514 18.54 26.81 13.60
C PHE A 514 17.92 26.53 14.97
N ALA A 515 17.99 27.45 15.94
CA ALA A 515 17.43 27.28 17.28
C ALA A 515 15.89 27.15 17.36
N LYS A 516 15.17 27.24 16.21
CA LYS A 516 13.70 27.24 16.17
C LYS A 516 13.08 25.84 16.12
N TRP A 517 13.86 24.79 16.19
CA TRP A 517 13.43 23.43 16.05
C TRP A 517 14.37 22.47 16.80
N SER A 518 13.90 21.24 17.03
CA SER A 518 14.59 20.20 17.79
C SER A 518 14.94 18.99 16.93
N PHE A 519 15.77 18.09 17.44
CA PHE A 519 16.02 16.78 16.81
C PHE A 519 14.71 15.99 16.61
N GLU A 520 13.74 16.09 17.53
CA GLU A 520 12.44 15.43 17.38
C GLU A 520 11.68 15.92 16.14
N ASP A 521 11.81 17.21 15.78
CA ASP A 521 11.25 17.72 14.52
C ASP A 521 11.94 17.08 13.30
N ALA A 522 13.28 16.90 13.36
CA ALA A 522 14.02 16.23 12.30
C ALA A 522 13.66 14.74 12.19
N LEU A 523 13.48 14.08 13.33
CA LEU A 523 13.05 12.69 13.39
C LEU A 523 11.64 12.51 12.79
N LEU A 524 10.69 13.39 13.13
CA LEU A 524 9.37 13.37 12.47
C LEU A 524 9.49 13.60 10.97
N ASN A 525 10.32 14.54 10.52
CA ASN A 525 10.52 14.79 9.10
C ASN A 525 11.19 13.62 8.37
N LEU A 526 12.06 12.86 9.05
CA LEU A 526 12.60 11.60 8.52
C LEU A 526 11.48 10.61 8.20
N TYR A 527 10.55 10.40 9.13
CA TYR A 527 9.39 9.53 8.92
C TYR A 527 8.39 10.10 7.89
N GLN A 528 8.30 11.43 7.75
CA GLN A 528 7.51 12.02 6.67
C GLN A 528 8.12 11.70 5.29
N PHE A 529 9.45 11.78 5.15
CA PHE A 529 10.13 11.39 3.91
C PHE A 529 9.97 9.89 3.63
N GLN A 530 10.17 9.03 4.65
CA GLN A 530 9.91 7.61 4.50
C GLN A 530 8.48 7.31 4.01
N SER A 531 7.49 8.01 4.56
CA SER A 531 6.07 7.74 4.24
C SER A 531 5.61 8.36 2.92
N ALA A 532 6.17 9.50 2.53
CA ALA A 532 5.62 10.35 1.47
C ALA A 532 6.63 10.79 0.41
N ASP A 533 7.91 10.43 0.58
CA ASP A 533 9.02 10.78 -0.31
C ASP A 533 8.98 12.29 -0.68
N GLU A 534 9.04 12.64 -1.95
CA GLU A 534 9.04 14.04 -2.37
C GLU A 534 7.78 14.84 -1.94
N LEU A 535 6.65 14.17 -1.73
CA LEU A 535 5.41 14.81 -1.27
C LEU A 535 5.54 15.38 0.15
N ALA A 536 6.42 14.82 0.99
CA ALA A 536 6.73 15.35 2.32
C ALA A 536 7.23 16.81 2.27
N LYS A 537 7.85 17.22 1.17
CA LYS A 537 8.33 18.59 0.97
C LYS A 537 7.21 19.63 1.00
N ASN A 538 5.97 19.23 0.76
CA ASN A 538 4.81 20.12 0.84
C ASN A 538 4.43 20.48 2.29
N ASP A 539 4.79 19.64 3.26
CA ASP A 539 4.50 19.83 4.69
C ASP A 539 5.71 20.35 5.47
N ILE A 540 6.90 20.28 4.88
CA ILE A 540 8.15 20.78 5.48
C ILE A 540 8.50 22.13 4.85
N SER A 541 8.71 23.17 5.70
CA SER A 541 9.01 24.50 5.16
C SER A 541 10.31 24.48 4.33
N LYS A 542 10.33 25.22 3.20
CA LYS A 542 11.52 25.36 2.35
C LYS A 542 12.78 25.73 3.15
N LYS A 543 12.63 26.61 4.14
CA LYS A 543 13.71 27.00 5.03
C LYS A 543 14.26 25.84 5.88
N ARG A 544 13.41 24.91 6.29
CA ARG A 544 13.82 23.71 7.02
C ARG A 544 14.59 22.78 6.10
N LEU A 545 14.13 22.59 4.87
CA LEU A 545 14.82 21.79 3.86
C LEU A 545 16.22 22.34 3.58
N GLU A 546 16.36 23.65 3.37
CA GLU A 546 17.67 24.31 3.22
C GLU A 546 18.59 24.09 4.44
N GLN A 547 18.03 24.02 5.64
CA GLN A 547 18.79 23.73 6.86
C GLN A 547 19.24 22.28 6.93
N TYR A 548 18.42 21.33 6.48
CA TYR A 548 18.82 19.94 6.38
C TYR A 548 19.94 19.72 5.37
N GLU A 549 19.90 20.36 4.20
CA GLU A 549 20.99 20.31 3.21
C GLU A 549 22.34 20.75 3.83
N VAL A 550 22.32 21.80 4.65
CA VAL A 550 23.52 22.26 5.37
C VAL A 550 24.02 21.19 6.36
N LEU A 551 23.10 20.60 7.15
CA LEU A 551 23.49 19.58 8.15
C LEU A 551 24.00 18.31 7.47
N ILE A 552 23.31 17.82 6.43
CA ILE A 552 23.72 16.65 5.66
C ILE A 552 25.14 16.84 5.14
N LYS A 553 25.42 17.96 4.47
CA LYS A 553 26.76 18.29 3.94
C LYS A 553 27.82 18.37 5.05
N ASN A 554 27.49 19.01 6.18
CA ASN A 554 28.42 19.16 7.28
C ASN A 554 28.76 17.81 7.93
N PHE A 555 27.73 17.00 8.24
CA PHE A 555 27.94 15.67 8.83
C PHE A 555 28.66 14.72 7.87
N ASP A 556 28.37 14.77 6.57
CA ASP A 556 29.07 13.97 5.56
C ASP A 556 30.58 14.22 5.58
N SER A 557 30.98 15.49 5.67
CA SER A 557 32.38 15.91 5.73
C SER A 557 33.03 15.77 7.12
N LEU A 558 32.27 15.42 8.16
CA LEU A 558 32.76 15.31 9.53
C LEU A 558 33.56 13.99 9.72
N GLU A 559 34.83 14.11 10.05
CA GLU A 559 35.66 12.99 10.53
C GLU A 559 35.63 12.95 12.05
N THR A 560 35.17 11.86 12.62
CA THR A 560 35.07 11.70 14.07
C THR A 560 35.19 10.25 14.48
N LYS A 561 35.72 10.03 15.71
CA LYS A 561 35.71 8.73 16.39
C LYS A 561 34.65 8.67 17.49
N ASP A 562 33.94 9.76 17.72
CA ASP A 562 32.84 9.82 18.70
C ASP A 562 31.64 9.05 18.15
N GLU A 563 31.18 8.06 18.91
CA GLU A 563 30.08 7.17 18.51
C GLU A 563 28.76 7.92 18.31
N PHE A 564 28.44 8.86 19.19
CA PHE A 564 27.21 9.64 19.09
C PHE A 564 27.21 10.56 17.85
N LEU A 565 28.35 11.18 17.56
CA LEU A 565 28.50 11.98 16.32
C LEU A 565 28.41 11.11 15.07
N ASN A 566 28.93 9.88 15.10
CA ASN A 566 28.77 8.93 13.99
C ASN A 566 27.30 8.51 13.82
N GLN A 567 26.57 8.28 14.89
CA GLN A 567 25.14 8.00 14.83
C GLN A 567 24.33 9.20 14.26
N LEU A 568 24.65 10.44 14.65
CA LEU A 568 24.07 11.64 14.04
C LEU A 568 24.42 11.77 12.56
N LYS A 569 25.66 11.48 12.17
CA LYS A 569 26.10 11.45 10.76
C LYS A 569 25.23 10.44 9.98
N THR A 570 25.10 9.22 10.48
CA THR A 570 24.28 8.17 9.86
C THR A 570 22.81 8.60 9.74
N PHE A 571 22.23 9.21 10.79
CA PHE A 571 20.88 9.77 10.75
C PHE A 571 20.70 10.79 9.61
N PHE A 572 21.62 11.74 9.49
CA PHE A 572 21.53 12.75 8.42
C PHE A 572 21.85 12.19 7.03
N THR A 573 22.62 11.12 6.92
CA THR A 573 22.81 10.39 5.65
C THR A 573 21.51 9.72 5.22
N ILE A 574 20.80 9.03 6.12
CA ILE A 574 19.47 8.45 5.85
C ILE A 574 18.49 9.54 5.41
N LEU A 575 18.41 10.64 6.19
CA LEU A 575 17.54 11.77 5.85
C LEU A 575 17.85 12.35 4.46
N GLY A 576 19.13 12.44 4.12
CA GLY A 576 19.61 12.91 2.80
C GLY A 576 19.14 12.00 1.67
N LYS A 577 19.29 10.68 1.83
CA LYS A 577 18.87 9.68 0.83
C LYS A 577 17.35 9.72 0.64
N LEU A 578 16.55 9.58 1.70
CA LEU A 578 15.09 9.60 1.65
C LEU A 578 14.51 10.94 1.13
N SER A 579 15.21 12.06 1.32
CA SER A 579 14.76 13.37 0.80
C SER A 579 15.13 13.63 -0.65
N SER A 580 15.91 12.76 -1.28
CA SER A 580 16.42 12.87 -2.66
C SER A 580 16.10 11.64 -3.51
N GLY A 581 15.07 10.89 -3.16
CA GLY A 581 14.58 9.73 -3.89
C GLY A 581 14.15 10.02 -5.32
N ASP A 582 13.75 8.98 -6.04
CA ASP A 582 13.25 9.04 -7.41
C ASP A 582 11.92 9.82 -7.49
N ALA A 583 11.48 10.18 -8.69
CA ALA A 583 10.21 10.90 -8.87
C ALA A 583 9.02 10.03 -8.45
N SER A 584 8.23 10.46 -7.47
CA SER A 584 7.12 9.69 -6.90
C SER A 584 5.77 10.42 -6.90
N ASP A 585 5.72 11.72 -7.21
CA ASP A 585 4.48 12.51 -7.27
C ASP A 585 3.84 12.45 -8.66
N HIS A 586 4.36 13.22 -9.62
CA HIS A 586 3.85 13.27 -10.99
C HIS A 586 5.00 13.18 -12.00
N PHE A 587 5.03 12.10 -12.77
CA PHE A 587 6.12 11.82 -13.68
C PHE A 587 5.69 10.98 -14.90
N LYS A 588 6.53 11.04 -15.93
CA LYS A 588 6.41 10.28 -17.17
C LYS A 588 7.51 9.21 -17.21
N ILE A 589 7.15 8.03 -17.66
CA ILE A 589 8.06 6.91 -17.93
C ILE A 589 8.15 6.72 -19.44
N ASP A 590 9.35 6.64 -19.97
CA ASP A 590 9.64 6.28 -21.36
C ASP A 590 10.62 5.11 -21.39
N PHE A 591 10.12 3.90 -21.58
CA PHE A 591 10.93 2.68 -21.60
C PHE A 591 11.84 2.57 -22.85
N LYS A 592 11.49 3.23 -23.97
CA LYS A 592 12.33 3.26 -25.17
C LYS A 592 13.60 4.06 -24.94
N LYS A 593 13.47 5.17 -24.22
CA LYS A 593 14.61 6.02 -23.86
C LYS A 593 15.29 5.61 -22.57
N GLY A 594 14.65 4.77 -21.74
CA GLY A 594 15.11 4.44 -20.39
C GLY A 594 15.12 5.64 -19.45
N GLU A 595 14.12 6.54 -19.60
CA GLU A 595 14.03 7.82 -18.88
C GLU A 595 12.77 7.91 -18.04
N ILE A 596 12.93 8.56 -16.87
CA ILE A 596 11.83 9.03 -16.03
C ILE A 596 11.95 10.55 -15.95
N VAL A 597 10.87 11.24 -16.28
CA VAL A 597 10.83 12.70 -16.35
C VAL A 597 9.75 13.21 -15.39
N LYS A 598 10.18 13.94 -14.38
CA LYS A 598 9.26 14.60 -13.46
C LYS A 598 8.44 15.65 -14.22
N LEU A 599 7.14 15.62 -14.04
CA LEU A 599 6.19 16.60 -14.54
C LEU A 599 5.95 17.67 -13.46
N LYS A 600 5.61 18.88 -13.92
CA LYS A 600 5.34 20.01 -13.00
C LYS A 600 3.90 20.00 -12.52
#